data_0e1f9aaa4c8808e37e189936ad2b5579
#
_entry.id   0e1f9aaa4c8808e37e189936ad2b5579
#
_cell.length_a   1.000
_cell.length_b   1.000
_cell.length_c   1.000
_cell.angle_alpha   90.00
_cell.angle_beta   90.00
_cell.angle_gamma   90.00
#
_symmetry.space_group_name_H-M   'P 1'
#
loop_
_entity.id
_entity.type
_entity.pdbx_description
1 polymer ?
#
loop_
_entity_poly.entity_id
_entity_poly.type
_entity_poly.pdbx_seq_one_letter_code
_entity_poly.pdbx_strand_id
1 'polypeptide(L)'
;MVQRYDFFRIFASAMRRFILFFMIGCCLTVAANRPKIGLALGGGGAKGAAEVGVLKVIEQAGIPIDYIAGTSIGSIVGSLYAAGYTAAELDTMFCQQEWLSLLTDRRDDIGHEPYKVKDGVTYIFGFPVMGSPSEDSSVGGFGVMRGERVEQLIDSMIKRKGCCNFEQLKIPFRCVAAEFRSAKEVVLSEGQVAKAVRASMAIPGIFKPVSRDDMKLVDGGMVNNLPVDVVKEMGADIVIAVDLQQSEQKVKEPGFDLGMLEGAAEMLGLGGLLRWVTNRPDIMKYNENVKLATIYIKPPLPDVDASNFGNKNSARMIKVGEEEVVKHWDELMKLKAK
;
A
#
# COMPACT_ATOMS: atom_id res chain seq x y z
N MET A 1 -40.13 31.69 -56.84
CA MET A 1 -38.70 31.21 -56.76
C MET A 1 -38.09 31.29 -55.31
N VAL A 2 -38.67 32.07 -54.41
CA VAL A 2 -38.18 32.30 -53.03
C VAL A 2 -38.41 31.06 -52.10
N GLN A 3 -39.50 30.33 -52.20
CA GLN A 3 -39.82 29.18 -51.32
C GLN A 3 -38.89 27.97 -51.44
N ARG A 4 -38.15 27.81 -52.53
CA ARG A 4 -37.21 26.69 -52.67
C ARG A 4 -35.88 26.89 -51.91
N TYR A 5 -35.47 28.13 -51.69
CA TYR A 5 -34.22 28.44 -50.96
C TYR A 5 -34.34 28.25 -49.47
N ASP A 6 -35.51 28.51 -48.86
CA ASP A 6 -35.71 28.32 -47.42
C ASP A 6 -35.77 26.85 -47.03
N PHE A 7 -36.36 25.99 -47.87
CA PHE A 7 -36.39 24.55 -47.63
C PHE A 7 -34.98 23.92 -47.59
N PHE A 8 -34.08 24.31 -48.49
CA PHE A 8 -32.71 23.82 -48.51
C PHE A 8 -31.89 24.28 -47.29
N ARG A 9 -32.11 25.52 -46.79
CA ARG A 9 -31.44 26.03 -45.58
C ARG A 9 -31.91 25.29 -44.30
N ILE A 10 -33.21 25.05 -44.18
CA ILE A 10 -33.79 24.32 -43.03
C ILE A 10 -33.28 22.85 -43.03
N PHE A 11 -33.30 22.22 -44.22
CA PHE A 11 -32.83 20.83 -44.36
C PHE A 11 -31.33 20.71 -44.07
N ALA A 12 -30.52 21.62 -44.57
CA ALA A 12 -29.07 21.62 -44.31
C ALA A 12 -28.75 21.86 -42.82
N SER A 13 -29.52 22.74 -42.14
CA SER A 13 -29.40 22.98 -40.70
C SER A 13 -29.81 21.78 -39.87
N ALA A 14 -30.91 21.12 -40.23
CA ALA A 14 -31.39 19.91 -39.56
C ALA A 14 -30.37 18.73 -39.76
N MET A 15 -29.85 18.56 -40.97
CA MET A 15 -28.87 17.52 -41.26
C MET A 15 -27.53 17.78 -40.54
N ARG A 16 -27.10 19.04 -40.43
CA ARG A 16 -25.89 19.40 -39.65
C ARG A 16 -26.03 19.12 -38.17
N ARG A 17 -27.20 19.38 -37.59
CA ARG A 17 -27.54 19.03 -36.20
C ARG A 17 -27.59 17.52 -35.99
N PHE A 18 -28.17 16.77 -36.94
CA PHE A 18 -28.22 15.31 -36.87
C PHE A 18 -26.83 14.66 -36.94
N ILE A 19 -25.96 15.15 -37.83
CA ILE A 19 -24.57 14.72 -37.93
C ILE A 19 -23.78 15.03 -36.66
N LEU A 20 -24.01 16.22 -36.06
CA LEU A 20 -23.36 16.61 -34.80
C LEU A 20 -23.83 15.70 -33.64
N PHE A 21 -25.14 15.43 -33.54
CA PHE A 21 -25.69 14.51 -32.54
C PHE A 21 -25.22 13.08 -32.74
N PHE A 22 -25.09 12.63 -33.99
CA PHE A 22 -24.59 11.29 -34.31
C PHE A 22 -23.09 11.15 -34.00
N MET A 23 -22.28 12.20 -34.28
CA MET A 23 -20.85 12.22 -33.92
C MET A 23 -20.66 12.27 -32.39
N ILE A 24 -21.46 13.04 -31.67
CA ILE A 24 -21.41 13.09 -30.19
C ILE A 24 -21.87 11.74 -29.62
N GLY A 25 -22.90 11.12 -30.16
CA GLY A 25 -23.36 9.78 -29.78
C GLY A 25 -22.32 8.69 -30.02
N CYS A 26 -21.64 8.70 -31.17
CA CYS A 26 -20.53 7.79 -31.46
C CYS A 26 -19.31 8.01 -30.53
N CYS A 27 -18.98 9.26 -30.19
CA CYS A 27 -17.89 9.53 -29.24
C CYS A 27 -18.20 9.04 -27.82
N LEU A 28 -19.47 9.06 -27.40
CA LEU A 28 -19.88 8.59 -26.07
C LEU A 28 -19.91 7.06 -25.98
N THR A 29 -20.09 6.33 -27.07
CA THR A 29 -20.15 4.86 -27.05
C THR A 29 -18.77 4.19 -27.14
N VAL A 30 -17.74 4.89 -27.61
CA VAL A 30 -16.37 4.34 -27.71
C VAL A 30 -15.57 4.46 -26.41
N ALA A 31 -16.01 5.33 -25.47
CA ALA A 31 -15.32 5.52 -24.19
C ALA A 31 -15.67 4.45 -23.12
N ALA A 32 -16.53 3.49 -23.40
CA ALA A 32 -17.28 2.79 -22.37
C ALA A 32 -16.84 1.36 -22.01
N ASN A 33 -15.77 0.77 -22.59
CA ASN A 33 -15.61 -0.68 -22.38
C ASN A 33 -14.19 -1.25 -22.36
N ARG A 34 -13.18 -0.50 -21.88
CA ARG A 34 -11.92 -1.18 -21.54
C ARG A 34 -12.02 -1.86 -20.18
N PRO A 35 -11.42 -3.04 -20.00
CA PRO A 35 -11.30 -3.65 -18.68
C PRO A 35 -10.63 -2.71 -17.68
N LYS A 36 -11.15 -2.65 -16.46
CA LYS A 36 -10.59 -1.88 -15.37
C LYS A 36 -9.37 -2.59 -14.79
N ILE A 37 -8.25 -1.90 -14.75
CA ILE A 37 -6.99 -2.44 -14.26
C ILE A 37 -6.72 -1.94 -12.86
N GLY A 38 -6.57 -2.88 -11.94
CA GLY A 38 -6.21 -2.63 -10.57
C GLY A 38 -4.78 -3.05 -10.23
N LEU A 39 -4.18 -2.36 -9.29
CA LEU A 39 -2.83 -2.62 -8.80
C LEU A 39 -2.88 -2.97 -7.32
N ALA A 40 -2.40 -4.16 -6.96
CA ALA A 40 -2.24 -4.61 -5.58
C ALA A 40 -0.75 -4.57 -5.20
N LEU A 41 -0.41 -3.78 -4.17
CA LEU A 41 0.95 -3.57 -3.68
C LEU A 41 1.11 -4.21 -2.30
N GLY A 42 2.06 -5.13 -2.19
CA GLY A 42 2.26 -5.93 -1.00
C GLY A 42 3.09 -5.25 0.09
N GLY A 43 3.01 -5.79 1.31
CA GLY A 43 3.89 -5.37 2.40
C GLY A 43 5.25 -6.04 2.33
N GLY A 44 6.30 -5.33 2.76
CA GLY A 44 7.67 -5.87 2.73
C GLY A 44 8.77 -4.95 3.26
N GLY A 45 8.43 -3.88 3.97
CA GLY A 45 9.39 -2.93 4.51
C GLY A 45 10.24 -2.28 3.41
N ALA A 46 11.57 -2.25 3.59
CA ALA A 46 12.49 -1.65 2.62
C ALA A 46 12.37 -2.22 1.19
N LYS A 47 11.90 -3.46 1.05
CA LYS A 47 11.68 -4.11 -0.26
C LYS A 47 10.66 -3.38 -1.13
N GLY A 48 9.80 -2.52 -0.54
CA GLY A 48 8.83 -1.70 -1.26
C GLY A 48 9.44 -0.80 -2.35
N ALA A 49 10.72 -0.50 -2.27
CA ALA A 49 11.41 0.19 -3.37
C ALA A 49 11.30 -0.56 -4.71
N ALA A 50 11.18 -1.90 -4.70
CA ALA A 50 10.99 -2.68 -5.92
C ALA A 50 9.65 -2.40 -6.60
N GLU A 51 8.61 -2.03 -5.84
CA GLU A 51 7.31 -1.62 -6.39
C GLU A 51 7.43 -0.36 -7.26
N VAL A 52 8.31 0.55 -6.85
CA VAL A 52 8.60 1.74 -7.66
C VAL A 52 9.20 1.36 -9.01
N GLY A 53 10.09 0.36 -9.04
CA GLY A 53 10.63 -0.19 -10.28
C GLY A 53 9.55 -0.80 -11.17
N VAL A 54 8.62 -1.53 -10.58
CA VAL A 54 7.45 -2.07 -11.30
C VAL A 54 6.59 -0.95 -11.88
N LEU A 55 6.30 0.10 -11.10
CA LEU A 55 5.53 1.26 -11.57
C LEU A 55 6.20 1.98 -12.76
N LYS A 56 7.53 2.11 -12.77
CA LYS A 56 8.26 2.72 -13.90
C LYS A 56 7.99 1.98 -15.21
N VAL A 57 7.99 0.67 -15.21
CA VAL A 57 7.73 -0.12 -16.42
C VAL A 57 6.25 -0.10 -16.79
N ILE A 58 5.33 -0.10 -15.81
CA ILE A 58 3.88 0.06 -16.05
C ILE A 58 3.61 1.41 -16.74
N GLU A 59 4.23 2.50 -16.28
CA GLU A 59 4.12 3.82 -16.92
C GLU A 59 4.71 3.82 -18.34
N GLN A 60 5.89 3.22 -18.55
CA GLN A 60 6.52 3.10 -19.87
C GLN A 60 5.66 2.28 -20.84
N ALA A 61 5.03 1.23 -20.35
CA ALA A 61 4.07 0.44 -21.13
C ALA A 61 2.79 1.22 -21.47
N GLY A 62 2.52 2.33 -20.74
CA GLY A 62 1.31 3.13 -20.88
C GLY A 62 0.06 2.39 -20.42
N ILE A 63 0.19 1.56 -19.41
CA ILE A 63 -0.93 0.82 -18.81
C ILE A 63 -1.67 1.74 -17.83
N PRO A 64 -2.95 2.05 -18.07
CA PRO A 64 -3.73 2.88 -17.16
C PRO A 64 -4.14 2.07 -15.92
N ILE A 65 -3.89 2.62 -14.75
CA ILE A 65 -4.33 2.02 -13.47
C ILE A 65 -5.60 2.73 -13.01
N ASP A 66 -6.67 1.96 -12.80
CA ASP A 66 -7.98 2.47 -12.37
C ASP A 66 -8.19 2.39 -10.86
N TYR A 67 -7.56 1.42 -10.18
CA TYR A 67 -7.70 1.17 -8.75
C TYR A 67 -6.38 0.75 -8.14
N ILE A 68 -6.13 1.13 -6.90
CA ILE A 68 -4.94 0.72 -6.16
C ILE A 68 -5.35 0.25 -4.76
N ALA A 69 -4.80 -0.88 -4.31
CA ALA A 69 -4.78 -1.23 -2.90
C ALA A 69 -3.37 -1.55 -2.45
N GLY A 70 -3.03 -1.18 -1.21
CA GLY A 70 -1.70 -1.40 -0.66
C GLY A 70 -1.72 -1.82 0.80
N THR A 71 -0.72 -2.60 1.20
CA THR A 71 -0.48 -2.99 2.59
C THR A 71 0.91 -2.54 3.02
N SER A 72 1.03 -1.97 4.23
CA SER A 72 2.32 -1.55 4.81
C SER A 72 3.09 -0.61 3.86
N ILE A 73 4.30 -0.96 3.44
CA ILE A 73 5.08 -0.17 2.48
C ILE A 73 4.33 0.03 1.15
N GLY A 74 3.59 -0.98 0.69
CA GLY A 74 2.74 -0.86 -0.50
C GLY A 74 1.64 0.18 -0.35
N SER A 75 1.19 0.48 0.88
CA SER A 75 0.27 1.58 1.14
C SER A 75 0.95 2.95 1.00
N ILE A 76 2.24 3.06 1.33
CA ILE A 76 3.03 4.28 1.10
C ILE A 76 3.18 4.52 -0.41
N VAL A 77 3.70 3.54 -1.14
CA VAL A 77 3.91 3.63 -2.59
C VAL A 77 2.59 3.90 -3.31
N GLY A 78 1.55 3.11 -2.98
CA GLY A 78 0.24 3.19 -3.62
C GLY A 78 -0.48 4.52 -3.37
N SER A 79 -0.44 5.05 -2.15
CA SER A 79 -1.08 6.33 -1.81
C SER A 79 -0.44 7.52 -2.53
N LEU A 80 0.89 7.55 -2.59
CA LEU A 80 1.62 8.61 -3.29
C LEU A 80 1.40 8.53 -4.81
N TYR A 81 1.40 7.33 -5.38
CA TYR A 81 1.09 7.13 -6.79
C TYR A 81 -0.37 7.52 -7.09
N ALA A 82 -1.31 7.14 -6.23
CA ALA A 82 -2.71 7.53 -6.33
C ALA A 82 -2.94 9.05 -6.23
N ALA A 83 -2.11 9.77 -5.45
CA ALA A 83 -2.12 11.22 -5.37
C ALA A 83 -1.57 11.88 -6.65
N GLY A 84 -0.91 11.12 -7.55
CA GLY A 84 -0.40 11.56 -8.83
C GLY A 84 1.09 11.87 -8.85
N TYR A 85 1.87 11.23 -7.98
CA TYR A 85 3.31 11.16 -8.17
C TYR A 85 3.62 10.16 -9.28
N THR A 86 4.58 10.50 -10.13
CA THR A 86 5.13 9.58 -11.13
C THR A 86 6.08 8.58 -10.48
N ALA A 87 6.30 7.44 -11.12
CA ALA A 87 7.28 6.48 -10.65
C ALA A 87 8.70 7.06 -10.56
N ALA A 88 9.06 8.02 -11.42
CA ALA A 88 10.35 8.74 -11.38
C ALA A 88 10.46 9.66 -10.14
N GLU A 89 9.38 10.35 -9.76
CA GLU A 89 9.33 11.15 -8.53
C GLU A 89 9.47 10.26 -7.29
N LEU A 90 8.82 9.07 -7.30
CA LEU A 90 8.93 8.07 -6.22
C LEU A 90 10.34 7.47 -6.14
N ASP A 91 10.96 7.16 -7.28
CA ASP A 91 12.37 6.69 -7.35
C ASP A 91 13.31 7.69 -6.65
N THR A 92 13.19 8.98 -7.00
CA THR A 92 13.95 10.05 -6.38
C THR A 92 13.72 10.09 -4.87
N MET A 93 12.46 10.01 -4.44
CA MET A 93 12.10 10.00 -3.01
C MET A 93 12.73 8.80 -2.29
N PHE A 94 12.57 7.59 -2.81
CA PHE A 94 13.10 6.38 -2.17
C PHE A 94 14.62 6.37 -2.08
N CYS A 95 15.31 6.95 -3.06
CA CYS A 95 16.76 7.02 -3.11
C CYS A 95 17.38 8.19 -2.32
N GLN A 96 16.62 9.24 -1.98
CA GLN A 96 17.16 10.43 -1.34
C GLN A 96 16.71 10.62 0.11
N GLN A 97 15.65 9.91 0.55
CA GLN A 97 15.16 10.06 1.92
C GLN A 97 16.02 9.28 2.93
N GLU A 98 16.25 9.92 4.08
CA GLU A 98 16.84 9.29 5.25
C GLU A 98 15.78 8.47 6.01
N TRP A 99 15.35 7.35 5.39
CA TRP A 99 14.27 6.51 5.90
C TRP A 99 14.44 6.08 7.34
N LEU A 100 15.66 5.75 7.75
CA LEU A 100 15.91 5.32 9.12
C LEU A 100 15.57 6.44 10.12
N SER A 101 15.96 7.68 9.82
CA SER A 101 15.64 8.84 10.63
C SER A 101 14.13 9.11 10.71
N LEU A 102 13.41 8.92 9.59
CA LEU A 102 11.96 9.07 9.52
C LEU A 102 11.23 8.00 10.33
N LEU A 103 11.64 6.74 10.17
CA LEU A 103 11.00 5.60 10.83
C LEU A 103 11.22 5.60 12.34
N THR A 104 12.40 6.04 12.79
CA THR A 104 12.76 6.08 14.22
C THR A 104 12.29 7.32 14.95
N ASP A 105 11.57 8.25 14.29
CA ASP A 105 11.18 9.57 14.79
C ASP A 105 12.39 10.37 15.32
N ARG A 106 13.59 10.09 14.81
CA ARG A 106 14.83 10.71 15.27
C ARG A 106 14.86 12.18 14.88
N ARG A 107 15.07 13.04 15.84
CA ARG A 107 15.37 14.46 15.63
C ARG A 107 16.88 14.65 15.66
N ASP A 108 17.44 15.09 14.55
CA ASP A 108 18.89 15.36 14.44
C ASP A 108 19.34 16.57 15.29
N ASP A 109 18.38 17.38 15.78
CA ASP A 109 18.58 18.53 16.64
C ASP A 109 18.73 18.16 18.13
N ILE A 110 18.43 16.94 18.53
CA ILE A 110 18.65 16.46 19.89
C ILE A 110 19.81 15.47 19.82
N GLY A 111 21.01 15.93 20.20
CA GLY A 111 22.27 15.18 20.14
C GLY A 111 22.31 13.86 20.94
N HIS A 112 21.37 12.98 20.70
CA HIS A 112 21.33 11.65 21.25
C HIS A 112 21.88 10.65 20.26
N GLU A 113 23.00 10.04 20.63
CA GLU A 113 23.58 8.92 19.89
C GLU A 113 22.56 7.77 19.73
N PRO A 114 22.46 7.13 18.57
CA PRO A 114 21.45 6.11 18.29
C PRO A 114 21.69 4.79 19.02
N TYR A 115 22.76 4.72 19.79
CA TYR A 115 23.17 3.52 20.53
C TYR A 115 23.63 3.91 21.93
N LYS A 116 23.31 3.07 22.89
CA LYS A 116 23.94 3.13 24.20
C LYS A 116 24.99 2.04 24.28
N VAL A 117 26.21 2.42 24.59
CA VAL A 117 27.27 1.46 24.96
C VAL A 117 27.20 1.29 26.46
N LYS A 118 26.89 0.09 26.93
CA LYS A 118 26.96 -0.29 28.32
C LYS A 118 27.74 -1.61 28.42
N ASP A 119 28.73 -1.63 29.28
CA ASP A 119 29.58 -2.81 29.52
C ASP A 119 30.24 -3.39 28.26
N GLY A 120 30.63 -2.53 27.30
CA GLY A 120 31.27 -2.93 26.04
C GLY A 120 30.31 -3.49 24.99
N VAL A 121 29.00 -3.50 25.26
CA VAL A 121 27.96 -3.96 24.32
C VAL A 121 27.22 -2.74 23.76
N THR A 122 27.15 -2.67 22.43
CA THR A 122 26.39 -1.63 21.72
C THR A 122 24.95 -2.07 21.57
N TYR A 123 24.03 -1.38 22.23
CA TYR A 123 22.58 -1.62 22.12
C TYR A 123 22.01 -0.71 21.01
N ILE A 124 21.67 -1.27 19.89
CA ILE A 124 21.04 -0.56 18.77
C ILE A 124 19.51 -0.43 18.99
N PHE A 125 18.92 -1.36 19.76
CA PHE A 125 17.54 -1.32 20.23
C PHE A 125 17.51 -1.73 21.70
N GLY A 126 17.33 -0.74 22.59
CA GLY A 126 17.01 -1.04 23.98
C GLY A 126 15.54 -1.34 24.10
N PHE A 127 15.16 -2.60 24.27
CA PHE A 127 13.85 -2.92 24.81
C PHE A 127 13.87 -2.55 26.29
N PRO A 128 13.04 -1.61 26.76
CA PRO A 128 12.82 -1.48 28.18
C PRO A 128 12.00 -2.69 28.65
N VAL A 129 12.69 -3.70 29.15
CA VAL A 129 12.05 -4.72 29.96
C VAL A 129 11.85 -4.09 31.35
N MET A 130 10.61 -3.72 31.65
CA MET A 130 10.16 -3.11 32.91
C MET A 130 10.62 -1.64 33.15
N GLY A 131 9.75 -0.72 32.84
CA GLY A 131 9.66 0.61 33.45
C GLY A 131 8.28 0.75 34.09
N SER A 132 8.22 1.44 35.23
CA SER A 132 6.98 1.70 35.98
C SER A 132 5.88 2.26 35.06
N PRO A 133 4.60 1.87 35.25
CA PRO A 133 3.50 2.37 34.44
C PRO A 133 3.36 3.88 34.65
N SER A 134 3.57 4.68 33.63
CA SER A 134 3.04 6.04 33.59
C SER A 134 1.54 5.95 33.33
N GLU A 135 0.74 6.84 33.89
CA GLU A 135 -0.73 6.83 33.87
C GLU A 135 -1.35 6.84 32.45
N ASP A 136 -0.55 6.98 31.41
CA ASP A 136 -0.95 6.92 30.00
C ASP A 136 -0.79 5.51 29.38
N SER A 137 -0.48 4.51 30.21
CA SER A 137 -0.20 3.13 29.84
C SER A 137 -1.41 2.17 29.93
N SER A 138 -2.64 2.69 29.91
CA SER A 138 -3.81 1.86 29.76
C SER A 138 -3.88 1.33 28.33
N VAL A 139 -3.53 0.06 28.20
CA VAL A 139 -3.61 -0.80 27.01
C VAL A 139 -2.46 -0.67 26.02
N GLY A 140 -1.42 -1.45 26.24
CA GLY A 140 -0.65 -2.10 25.18
C GLY A 140 0.08 -1.19 24.21
N GLY A 141 0.98 -0.36 24.72
CA GLY A 141 2.00 0.25 23.88
C GLY A 141 3.10 -0.72 23.48
N PHE A 142 2.78 -1.79 22.76
CA PHE A 142 3.77 -2.61 22.09
C PHE A 142 4.26 -1.90 20.83
N GLY A 143 5.10 -0.89 21.00
CA GLY A 143 5.75 -0.18 19.92
C GLY A 143 6.56 0.98 20.50
N VAL A 144 7.84 1.01 20.15
CA VAL A 144 8.78 2.03 20.64
C VAL A 144 8.65 3.32 19.83
N MET A 145 8.32 3.20 18.53
CA MET A 145 8.30 4.32 17.57
C MET A 145 6.88 4.81 17.34
N ARG A 146 6.69 6.12 17.29
CA ARG A 146 5.38 6.72 16.99
C ARG A 146 5.09 6.76 15.50
N GLY A 147 6.12 6.86 14.65
CA GLY A 147 6.01 6.99 13.20
C GLY A 147 5.39 8.32 12.75
N GLU A 148 5.46 9.34 13.59
CA GLU A 148 4.90 10.67 13.32
C GLU A 148 5.60 11.36 12.14
N ARG A 149 6.92 11.19 12.02
CA ARG A 149 7.69 11.80 10.92
C ARG A 149 7.36 11.20 9.56
N VAL A 150 7.12 9.89 9.50
CA VAL A 150 6.65 9.25 8.26
C VAL A 150 5.24 9.72 7.92
N GLU A 151 4.34 9.79 8.90
CA GLU A 151 2.99 10.35 8.69
C GLU A 151 3.06 11.77 8.16
N GLN A 152 3.87 12.64 8.77
CA GLN A 152 4.07 14.03 8.35
C GLN A 152 4.66 14.14 6.94
N LEU A 153 5.62 13.27 6.58
CA LEU A 153 6.18 13.23 5.24
C LEU A 153 5.09 12.90 4.22
N ILE A 154 4.34 11.82 4.45
CA ILE A 154 3.27 11.38 3.55
C ILE A 154 2.20 12.47 3.43
N ASP A 155 1.76 13.05 4.55
CA ASP A 155 0.77 14.14 4.57
C ASP A 155 1.25 15.36 3.75
N SER A 156 2.52 15.76 3.94
CA SER A 156 3.11 16.87 3.19
C SER A 156 3.18 16.59 1.70
N MET A 157 3.54 15.36 1.31
CA MET A 157 3.63 14.96 -0.09
C MET A 157 2.24 14.93 -0.75
N ILE A 158 1.25 14.33 -0.09
CA ILE A 158 -0.13 14.27 -0.60
C ILE A 158 -0.70 15.68 -0.75
N LYS A 159 -0.47 16.57 0.23
CA LYS A 159 -0.90 17.98 0.16
C LYS A 159 -0.26 18.75 -0.98
N ARG A 160 1.02 18.49 -1.33
CA ARG A 160 1.68 19.10 -2.51
C ARG A 160 0.97 18.75 -3.83
N LYS A 161 0.31 17.61 -3.91
CA LYS A 161 -0.52 17.23 -5.08
C LYS A 161 -1.96 17.73 -4.99
N GLY A 162 -2.31 18.54 -3.96
CA GLY A 162 -3.64 19.12 -3.75
C GLY A 162 -4.65 18.17 -3.13
N CYS A 163 -4.20 17.07 -2.53
CA CYS A 163 -5.03 16.07 -1.87
C CYS A 163 -4.81 16.08 -0.35
N CYS A 164 -5.77 15.58 0.41
CA CYS A 164 -5.67 15.30 1.84
C CYS A 164 -6.37 13.99 2.19
N ASN A 165 -7.54 13.78 1.63
CA ASN A 165 -8.43 12.65 1.88
C ASN A 165 -8.49 11.71 0.68
N PHE A 166 -9.02 10.50 0.88
CA PHE A 166 -9.13 9.48 -0.15
C PHE A 166 -9.91 9.94 -1.38
N GLU A 167 -10.99 10.71 -1.18
CA GLU A 167 -11.88 11.18 -2.24
C GLU A 167 -11.20 12.18 -3.21
N GLN A 168 -10.09 12.77 -2.78
CA GLN A 168 -9.32 13.75 -3.56
C GLN A 168 -8.20 13.11 -4.38
N LEU A 169 -7.92 11.82 -4.17
CA LEU A 169 -6.89 11.12 -4.90
C LEU A 169 -7.26 10.96 -6.38
N LYS A 170 -6.29 11.03 -7.27
CA LYS A 170 -6.50 10.91 -8.72
C LYS A 170 -6.91 9.50 -9.13
N ILE A 171 -6.41 8.49 -8.42
CA ILE A 171 -6.77 7.09 -8.58
C ILE A 171 -7.42 6.64 -7.28
N PRO A 172 -8.62 6.02 -7.30
CA PRO A 172 -9.22 5.41 -6.14
C PRO A 172 -8.24 4.46 -5.44
N PHE A 173 -8.06 4.69 -4.15
CA PHE A 173 -7.08 3.98 -3.34
C PHE A 173 -7.72 3.40 -2.08
N ARG A 174 -7.25 2.23 -1.66
CA ARG A 174 -7.53 1.64 -0.35
C ARG A 174 -6.24 1.13 0.27
N CYS A 175 -6.17 1.12 1.59
CA CYS A 175 -5.08 0.42 2.28
C CYS A 175 -5.61 -0.49 3.38
N VAL A 176 -4.84 -1.53 3.68
CA VAL A 176 -5.22 -2.56 4.64
C VAL A 176 -4.50 -2.33 5.95
N ALA A 177 -5.26 -2.39 7.04
CA ALA A 177 -4.79 -2.47 8.41
C ALA A 177 -5.43 -3.69 9.10
N ALA A 178 -4.96 -4.05 10.29
CA ALA A 178 -5.57 -5.07 11.14
C ALA A 178 -6.05 -4.44 12.45
N GLU A 179 -7.22 -4.82 12.93
CA GLU A 179 -7.63 -4.47 14.28
C GLU A 179 -6.91 -5.39 15.28
N PHE A 180 -6.19 -4.78 16.21
CA PHE A 180 -5.21 -5.46 17.07
C PHE A 180 -5.83 -6.53 17.98
N ARG A 181 -7.02 -6.28 18.55
CA ARG A 181 -7.65 -7.19 19.51
C ARG A 181 -8.32 -8.39 18.86
N SER A 182 -8.98 -8.15 17.72
CA SER A 182 -9.76 -9.17 17.01
C SER A 182 -8.99 -9.88 15.92
N ALA A 183 -7.83 -9.33 15.51
CA ALA A 183 -7.07 -9.72 14.32
C ALA A 183 -7.92 -9.69 13.03
N LYS A 184 -8.93 -8.82 12.97
CA LYS A 184 -9.76 -8.64 11.78
C LYS A 184 -9.12 -7.66 10.83
N GLU A 185 -9.27 -7.94 9.55
CA GLU A 185 -8.92 -7.02 8.47
C GLU A 185 -9.78 -5.75 8.52
N VAL A 186 -9.14 -4.61 8.34
CA VAL A 186 -9.78 -3.30 8.23
C VAL A 186 -9.30 -2.62 6.96
N VAL A 187 -10.19 -2.52 5.98
CA VAL A 187 -9.92 -1.81 4.73
C VAL A 187 -10.23 -0.33 4.93
N LEU A 188 -9.21 0.50 4.81
CA LEU A 188 -9.29 1.95 4.99
C LEU A 188 -9.45 2.62 3.63
N SER A 189 -10.52 3.39 3.46
CA SER A 189 -10.92 4.01 2.19
C SER A 189 -11.45 5.44 2.34
N GLU A 190 -11.41 6.00 3.55
CA GLU A 190 -11.97 7.33 3.86
C GLU A 190 -11.14 8.07 4.92
N GLY A 191 -11.33 9.38 5.00
CA GLY A 191 -10.62 10.28 5.90
C GLY A 191 -9.20 10.61 5.40
N GLN A 192 -8.30 10.97 6.32
CA GLN A 192 -6.95 11.40 5.98
C GLN A 192 -6.09 10.21 5.53
N VAL A 193 -5.55 10.30 4.31
CA VAL A 193 -4.75 9.23 3.70
C VAL A 193 -3.49 8.94 4.53
N ALA A 194 -2.78 9.96 4.99
CA ALA A 194 -1.54 9.78 5.74
C ALA A 194 -1.76 9.00 7.05
N LYS A 195 -2.87 9.25 7.76
CA LYS A 195 -3.23 8.50 8.98
C LYS A 195 -3.56 7.05 8.68
N ALA A 196 -4.27 6.80 7.58
CA ALA A 196 -4.61 5.45 7.16
C ALA A 196 -3.36 4.66 6.77
N VAL A 197 -2.44 5.27 6.01
CA VAL A 197 -1.14 4.68 5.67
C VAL A 197 -0.31 4.43 6.91
N ARG A 198 -0.30 5.38 7.87
CA ARG A 198 0.39 5.20 9.16
C ARG A 198 -0.17 4.00 9.95
N ALA A 199 -1.48 3.76 9.89
CA ALA A 199 -2.09 2.58 10.50
C ALA A 199 -1.67 1.29 9.79
N SER A 200 -1.70 1.31 8.44
CA SER A 200 -1.33 0.16 7.60
C SER A 200 0.12 -0.29 7.78
N MET A 201 1.03 0.61 8.18
CA MET A 201 2.45 0.32 8.43
C MET A 201 2.82 0.11 9.90
N ALA A 202 1.85 0.06 10.79
CA ALA A 202 2.06 -0.03 12.24
C ALA A 202 2.46 -1.45 12.68
N ILE A 203 3.66 -1.90 12.33
CA ILE A 203 4.18 -3.23 12.70
C ILE A 203 4.18 -3.38 14.23
N PRO A 204 3.46 -4.37 14.79
CA PRO A 204 3.45 -4.63 16.23
C PRO A 204 4.86 -4.86 16.78
N GLY A 205 5.17 -4.28 17.93
CA GLY A 205 6.49 -4.32 18.54
C GLY A 205 7.45 -3.24 18.02
N ILE A 206 7.25 -2.70 16.84
CA ILE A 206 8.07 -1.62 16.26
C ILE A 206 7.34 -0.29 16.39
N PHE A 207 6.11 -0.21 15.87
CA PHE A 207 5.33 1.02 15.88
C PHE A 207 4.16 0.95 16.86
N LYS A 208 3.81 2.10 17.45
CA LYS A 208 2.58 2.23 18.23
C LYS A 208 1.36 2.02 17.33
N PRO A 209 0.35 1.26 17.80
CA PRO A 209 -0.93 1.17 17.12
C PRO A 209 -1.58 2.54 16.91
N VAL A 210 -2.31 2.68 15.82
CA VAL A 210 -3.07 3.90 15.51
C VAL A 210 -4.49 3.73 16.02
N SER A 211 -4.96 4.70 16.82
CA SER A 211 -6.36 4.71 17.26
C SER A 211 -7.25 5.32 16.17
N ARG A 212 -8.31 4.59 15.81
CA ARG A 212 -9.36 5.08 14.94
C ARG A 212 -10.70 4.59 15.47
N ASP A 213 -11.56 5.52 15.84
CA ASP A 213 -12.79 5.22 16.56
C ASP A 213 -12.47 4.37 17.82
N ASP A 214 -13.16 3.26 18.04
CA ASP A 214 -12.89 2.33 19.15
C ASP A 214 -11.85 1.25 18.82
N MET A 215 -11.21 1.32 17.64
CA MET A 215 -10.24 0.32 17.18
C MET A 215 -8.80 0.76 17.47
N LYS A 216 -7.94 -0.25 17.66
CA LYS A 216 -6.47 -0.11 17.65
C LYS A 216 -5.94 -0.80 16.40
N LEU A 217 -5.50 0.01 15.43
CA LEU A 217 -5.07 -0.48 14.14
C LEU A 217 -3.56 -0.71 14.12
N VAL A 218 -3.17 -1.84 13.54
CA VAL A 218 -1.79 -2.27 13.32
C VAL A 218 -1.60 -2.66 11.85
N ASP A 219 -0.37 -3.04 11.49
CA ASP A 219 0.02 -3.39 10.14
C ASP A 219 -0.90 -4.45 9.52
N GLY A 220 -1.39 -4.16 8.33
CA GLY A 220 -2.30 -5.03 7.59
C GLY A 220 -1.67 -6.34 7.12
N GLY A 221 -0.35 -6.42 7.08
CA GLY A 221 0.39 -7.63 6.72
C GLY A 221 0.11 -8.82 7.64
N MET A 222 -0.44 -8.57 8.84
CA MET A 222 -0.89 -9.62 9.76
C MET A 222 -2.12 -10.38 9.24
N VAL A 223 -2.90 -9.82 8.32
CA VAL A 223 -4.17 -10.39 7.88
C VAL A 223 -4.30 -10.47 6.37
N ASN A 224 -3.76 -9.48 5.64
CA ASN A 224 -3.81 -9.42 4.19
C ASN A 224 -2.61 -8.65 3.63
N ASN A 225 -1.50 -9.35 3.43
CA ASN A 225 -0.26 -8.73 3.00
C ASN A 225 -0.19 -8.45 1.49
N LEU A 226 -1.06 -9.05 0.69
CA LEU A 226 -1.13 -8.84 -0.77
C LEU A 226 -2.60 -8.59 -1.16
N PRO A 227 -3.11 -7.34 -1.14
CA PRO A 227 -4.55 -7.03 -1.14
C PRO A 227 -5.20 -7.10 -2.53
N VAL A 228 -5.09 -8.24 -3.22
CA VAL A 228 -5.69 -8.47 -4.56
C VAL A 228 -7.21 -8.50 -4.49
N ASP A 229 -7.76 -9.14 -3.47
CA ASP A 229 -9.20 -9.18 -3.20
C ASP A 229 -9.79 -7.78 -3.00
N VAL A 230 -9.10 -6.92 -2.26
CA VAL A 230 -9.51 -5.52 -2.05
C VAL A 230 -9.60 -4.77 -3.37
N VAL A 231 -8.62 -4.96 -4.26
CA VAL A 231 -8.64 -4.35 -5.61
C VAL A 231 -9.78 -4.92 -6.45
N LYS A 232 -10.06 -6.21 -6.35
CA LYS A 232 -11.22 -6.85 -7.01
C LYS A 232 -12.54 -6.27 -6.51
N GLU A 233 -12.70 -6.08 -5.21
CA GLU A 233 -13.87 -5.46 -4.59
C GLU A 233 -14.06 -3.98 -4.99
N MET A 234 -12.98 -3.29 -5.39
CA MET A 234 -13.06 -1.95 -5.96
C MET A 234 -13.64 -1.95 -7.39
N GLY A 235 -13.75 -3.10 -8.04
CA GLY A 235 -14.30 -3.26 -9.38
C GLY A 235 -13.25 -3.48 -10.47
N ALA A 236 -12.04 -3.93 -10.14
CA ALA A 236 -11.03 -4.27 -11.12
C ALA A 236 -11.35 -5.59 -11.85
N ASP A 237 -11.36 -5.55 -13.18
CA ASP A 237 -11.48 -6.75 -14.04
C ASP A 237 -10.16 -7.53 -14.07
N ILE A 238 -9.06 -6.78 -14.12
CA ILE A 238 -7.68 -7.28 -14.23
C ILE A 238 -6.91 -6.75 -13.02
N VAL A 239 -6.16 -7.61 -12.32
CA VAL A 239 -5.30 -7.18 -11.21
C VAL A 239 -3.85 -7.54 -11.49
N ILE A 240 -3.00 -6.52 -11.45
CA ILE A 240 -1.54 -6.65 -11.39
C ILE A 240 -1.16 -6.66 -9.91
N ALA A 241 -0.59 -7.74 -9.44
CA ALA A 241 -0.16 -7.89 -8.05
C ALA A 241 1.35 -7.88 -7.94
N VAL A 242 1.90 -7.06 -7.03
CA VAL A 242 3.33 -7.00 -6.74
C VAL A 242 3.57 -7.58 -5.36
N ASP A 243 4.24 -8.73 -5.31
CA ASP A 243 4.52 -9.46 -4.09
C ASP A 243 5.99 -9.33 -3.66
N LEU A 244 6.20 -8.84 -2.45
CA LEU A 244 7.53 -8.65 -1.87
C LEU A 244 7.96 -9.80 -0.95
N GLN A 245 7.11 -10.80 -0.73
CA GLN A 245 7.41 -11.94 0.14
C GLN A 245 8.35 -12.92 -0.58
N GLN A 246 9.41 -13.36 0.08
CA GLN A 246 10.44 -14.21 -0.54
C GLN A 246 10.33 -15.69 -0.16
N SER A 247 9.78 -16.00 1.01
CA SER A 247 9.59 -17.37 1.46
C SER A 247 8.24 -17.95 1.04
N GLU A 248 8.22 -19.26 0.78
CA GLU A 248 6.94 -19.97 0.68
C GLU A 248 6.21 -19.91 2.01
N GLN A 249 4.99 -19.41 1.99
CA GLN A 249 4.15 -19.34 3.17
C GLN A 249 3.47 -20.69 3.39
N LYS A 250 3.87 -21.40 4.45
CA LYS A 250 3.25 -22.66 4.88
C LYS A 250 2.66 -22.47 6.27
N VAL A 251 1.42 -22.86 6.44
CA VAL A 251 0.81 -22.95 7.77
C VAL A 251 1.50 -24.10 8.50
N LYS A 252 2.26 -23.80 9.56
CA LYS A 252 2.76 -24.83 10.48
C LYS A 252 1.66 -25.09 11.50
N GLU A 253 1.26 -26.33 11.67
CA GLU A 253 0.38 -26.69 12.77
C GLU A 253 1.07 -26.33 14.09
N PRO A 254 0.39 -25.61 14.98
CA PRO A 254 0.95 -25.27 16.29
C PRO A 254 1.08 -26.58 17.10
N GLY A 255 2.31 -27.02 17.31
CA GLY A 255 2.62 -28.19 18.15
C GLY A 255 2.58 -27.87 19.64
N PHE A 256 1.92 -26.81 20.07
CA PHE A 256 1.91 -26.33 21.44
C PHE A 256 0.48 -26.06 21.91
N ASP A 257 0.12 -26.58 23.10
CA ASP A 257 -1.18 -26.33 23.72
C ASP A 257 -1.21 -24.88 24.27
N LEU A 258 -1.97 -24.03 23.59
CA LEU A 258 -2.05 -22.60 23.84
C LEU A 258 -3.13 -22.20 24.85
N GLY A 259 -3.96 -23.15 25.33
CA GLY A 259 -5.13 -22.83 26.15
C GLY A 259 -4.82 -22.06 27.45
N MET A 260 -3.66 -22.31 28.05
CA MET A 260 -3.22 -21.58 29.27
C MET A 260 -2.67 -20.18 28.91
N LEU A 261 -2.11 -20.00 27.70
CA LEU A 261 -1.59 -18.71 27.22
C LEU A 261 -2.70 -17.80 26.70
N GLU A 262 -3.83 -18.34 26.25
CA GLU A 262 -4.96 -17.56 25.74
C GLU A 262 -5.54 -16.64 26.83
N GLY A 263 -5.77 -17.16 28.04
CA GLY A 263 -6.27 -16.36 29.15
C GLY A 263 -5.31 -15.26 29.59
N ALA A 264 -4.01 -15.56 29.65
CA ALA A 264 -2.99 -14.57 30.00
C ALA A 264 -2.82 -13.53 28.88
N ALA A 265 -2.84 -13.92 27.63
CA ALA A 265 -2.74 -13.01 26.49
C ALA A 265 -3.98 -12.09 26.39
N GLU A 266 -5.18 -12.58 26.68
CA GLU A 266 -6.40 -11.78 26.72
C GLU A 266 -6.33 -10.72 27.83
N MET A 267 -5.87 -11.11 29.05
CA MET A 267 -5.65 -10.17 30.16
C MET A 267 -4.62 -9.08 29.86
N LEU A 268 -3.59 -9.41 29.07
CA LEU A 268 -2.56 -8.48 28.67
C LEU A 268 -2.91 -7.69 27.40
N GLY A 269 -4.10 -7.89 26.82
CA GLY A 269 -4.52 -7.26 25.57
C GLY A 269 -3.78 -7.78 24.33
N LEU A 270 -3.13 -8.93 24.44
CA LEU A 270 -2.35 -9.58 23.38
C LEU A 270 -3.13 -10.68 22.63
N GLY A 271 -4.41 -10.85 22.94
CA GLY A 271 -5.26 -11.91 22.36
C GLY A 271 -5.29 -11.89 20.83
N GLY A 272 -5.29 -10.70 20.21
CA GLY A 272 -5.23 -10.57 18.76
C GLY A 272 -3.91 -11.06 18.17
N LEU A 273 -2.77 -10.74 18.80
CA LEU A 273 -1.46 -11.21 18.37
C LEU A 273 -1.36 -12.75 18.51
N LEU A 274 -1.88 -13.30 19.60
CA LEU A 274 -1.90 -14.74 19.79
C LEU A 274 -2.75 -15.45 18.74
N ARG A 275 -3.96 -14.93 18.44
CA ARG A 275 -4.82 -15.45 17.37
C ARG A 275 -4.14 -15.39 16.00
N TRP A 276 -3.41 -14.32 15.71
CA TRP A 276 -2.65 -14.22 14.47
C TRP A 276 -1.55 -15.29 14.42
N VAL A 277 -0.76 -15.46 15.51
CA VAL A 277 0.31 -16.47 15.56
C VAL A 277 -0.23 -17.89 15.39
N THR A 278 -1.40 -18.18 15.94
CA THR A 278 -2.00 -19.52 15.89
C THR A 278 -2.72 -19.80 14.57
N ASN A 279 -3.54 -18.87 14.12
CA ASN A 279 -4.42 -19.09 12.97
C ASN A 279 -3.80 -18.69 11.63
N ARG A 280 -2.77 -17.84 11.64
CA ARG A 280 -2.07 -17.35 10.44
C ARG A 280 -3.04 -17.00 9.31
N PRO A 281 -4.03 -16.12 9.55
CA PRO A 281 -5.02 -15.75 8.54
C PRO A 281 -4.39 -15.07 7.32
N ASP A 282 -3.23 -14.44 7.51
CA ASP A 282 -2.41 -13.86 6.46
C ASP A 282 -2.02 -14.88 5.38
N ILE A 283 -1.63 -16.11 5.77
CA ILE A 283 -1.19 -17.14 4.82
C ILE A 283 -2.35 -17.65 3.97
N MET A 284 -3.51 -17.89 4.61
CA MET A 284 -4.70 -18.35 3.88
C MET A 284 -5.14 -17.30 2.85
N LYS A 285 -5.27 -16.07 3.30
CA LYS A 285 -5.65 -14.93 2.47
C LYS A 285 -4.64 -14.69 1.35
N TYR A 286 -3.34 -14.75 1.66
CA TYR A 286 -2.28 -14.63 0.68
C TYR A 286 -2.39 -15.67 -0.44
N ASN A 287 -2.57 -16.96 -0.09
CA ASN A 287 -2.68 -18.03 -1.07
C ASN A 287 -3.91 -17.87 -1.99
N GLU A 288 -5.01 -17.32 -1.46
CA GLU A 288 -6.19 -16.97 -2.25
C GLU A 288 -5.89 -15.78 -3.18
N ASN A 289 -5.27 -14.73 -2.67
CA ASN A 289 -4.95 -13.53 -3.42
C ASN A 289 -3.96 -13.77 -4.56
N VAL A 290 -2.97 -14.63 -4.36
CA VAL A 290 -2.06 -15.05 -5.46
C VAL A 290 -2.83 -15.67 -6.62
N LYS A 291 -3.87 -16.49 -6.34
CA LYS A 291 -4.70 -17.12 -7.38
C LYS A 291 -5.63 -16.12 -8.09
N LEU A 292 -6.03 -15.05 -7.40
CA LEU A 292 -6.91 -14.01 -7.93
C LEU A 292 -6.17 -13.01 -8.82
N ALA A 293 -4.84 -12.92 -8.71
CA ALA A 293 -4.02 -12.03 -9.53
C ALA A 293 -4.06 -12.46 -11.00
N THR A 294 -4.22 -11.49 -11.90
CA THR A 294 -4.16 -11.74 -13.36
C THR A 294 -2.71 -11.73 -13.83
N ILE A 295 -1.91 -10.78 -13.35
CA ILE A 295 -0.46 -10.72 -13.55
C ILE A 295 0.17 -10.67 -12.15
N TYR A 296 0.97 -11.67 -11.85
CA TYR A 296 1.64 -11.81 -10.57
C TYR A 296 3.14 -11.56 -10.71
N ILE A 297 3.62 -10.47 -10.11
CA ILE A 297 5.00 -10.00 -10.19
C ILE A 297 5.65 -10.21 -8.83
N LYS A 298 6.72 -10.99 -8.80
CA LYS A 298 7.46 -11.31 -7.57
C LYS A 298 8.96 -11.03 -7.76
N PRO A 299 9.40 -9.78 -7.49
CA PRO A 299 10.82 -9.43 -7.62
C PRO A 299 11.69 -10.31 -6.72
N PRO A 300 12.77 -10.91 -7.23
CA PRO A 300 13.65 -11.78 -6.46
C PRO A 300 14.56 -10.96 -5.52
N LEU A 301 14.17 -10.87 -4.26
CA LEU A 301 14.85 -10.09 -3.21
C LEU A 301 15.23 -10.96 -1.99
N PRO A 302 15.85 -12.18 -2.17
CA PRO A 302 16.04 -13.12 -1.07
C PRO A 302 17.02 -12.61 -0.01
N ASP A 303 18.01 -11.82 -0.41
CA ASP A 303 19.11 -11.34 0.45
C ASP A 303 18.87 -9.93 1.00
N VAL A 304 17.66 -9.37 0.78
CA VAL A 304 17.32 -8.02 1.25
C VAL A 304 16.61 -8.12 2.59
N ASP A 305 17.22 -7.53 3.62
CA ASP A 305 16.57 -7.31 4.90
C ASP A 305 15.48 -6.22 4.75
N ALA A 306 14.28 -6.52 5.23
CA ALA A 306 13.15 -5.59 5.22
C ALA A 306 13.39 -4.30 6.03
N SER A 307 14.39 -4.30 6.93
CA SER A 307 14.81 -3.11 7.70
C SER A 307 15.88 -2.26 7.02
N ASN A 308 16.47 -2.72 5.90
CA ASN A 308 17.58 -2.04 5.24
C ASN A 308 17.10 -0.98 4.24
N PHE A 309 16.76 0.19 4.75
CA PHE A 309 16.30 1.36 3.99
C PHE A 309 17.43 2.24 3.41
N GLY A 310 18.64 1.74 3.30
CA GLY A 310 19.76 2.53 2.76
C GLY A 310 19.60 2.87 1.28
N ASN A 311 20.00 4.09 0.88
CA ASN A 311 19.80 4.64 -0.47
C ASN A 311 20.33 3.72 -1.59
N LYS A 312 21.50 3.09 -1.38
CA LYS A 312 22.06 2.11 -2.33
C LYS A 312 21.18 0.87 -2.50
N ASN A 313 20.56 0.42 -1.39
CA ASN A 313 19.63 -0.71 -1.44
C ASN A 313 18.34 -0.33 -2.14
N SER A 314 17.81 0.86 -1.89
CA SER A 314 16.62 1.35 -2.58
C SER A 314 16.83 1.36 -4.10
N ALA A 315 17.94 1.94 -4.57
CA ALA A 315 18.28 1.94 -6.01
C ALA A 315 18.42 0.52 -6.59
N ARG A 316 19.06 -0.41 -5.84
CA ARG A 316 19.15 -1.81 -6.25
C ARG A 316 17.79 -2.47 -6.37
N MET A 317 16.92 -2.29 -5.37
CA MET A 317 15.59 -2.90 -5.34
C MET A 317 14.69 -2.35 -6.45
N ILE A 318 14.74 -1.05 -6.73
CA ILE A 318 14.04 -0.44 -7.87
C ILE A 318 14.44 -1.14 -9.17
N LYS A 319 15.75 -1.32 -9.39
CA LYS A 319 16.25 -2.00 -10.58
C LYS A 319 15.77 -3.46 -10.66
N VAL A 320 15.77 -4.20 -9.55
CA VAL A 320 15.25 -5.57 -9.51
C VAL A 320 13.75 -5.61 -9.83
N GLY A 321 12.98 -4.64 -9.36
CA GLY A 321 11.58 -4.49 -9.72
C GLY A 321 11.37 -4.22 -11.22
N GLU A 322 12.17 -3.34 -11.83
CA GLU A 322 12.16 -3.09 -13.28
C GLU A 322 12.48 -4.37 -14.06
N GLU A 323 13.55 -5.07 -13.70
CA GLU A 323 13.98 -6.30 -14.37
C GLU A 323 12.93 -7.42 -14.28
N GLU A 324 12.26 -7.54 -13.14
CA GLU A 324 11.23 -8.56 -12.96
C GLU A 324 9.99 -8.30 -13.81
N VAL A 325 9.47 -7.09 -13.79
CA VAL A 325 8.26 -6.77 -14.54
C VAL A 325 8.47 -6.80 -16.06
N VAL A 326 9.68 -6.57 -16.55
CA VAL A 326 10.01 -6.70 -17.98
C VAL A 326 9.79 -8.14 -18.48
N LYS A 327 9.90 -9.16 -17.63
CA LYS A 327 9.58 -10.54 -18.01
C LYS A 327 8.09 -10.74 -18.32
N HIS A 328 7.23 -9.87 -17.80
CA HIS A 328 5.79 -9.84 -18.06
C HIS A 328 5.38 -8.84 -19.15
N TRP A 329 6.35 -8.31 -19.93
CA TRP A 329 6.10 -7.26 -20.92
C TRP A 329 5.01 -7.65 -21.93
N ASP A 330 5.07 -8.86 -22.47
CA ASP A 330 4.07 -9.33 -23.45
C ASP A 330 2.67 -9.45 -22.85
N GLU A 331 2.56 -9.80 -21.57
CA GLU A 331 1.29 -9.85 -20.84
C GLU A 331 0.73 -8.43 -20.65
N LEU A 332 1.58 -7.49 -20.24
CA LEU A 332 1.22 -6.09 -20.07
C LEU A 332 0.76 -5.47 -21.40
N MET A 333 1.49 -5.73 -22.50
CA MET A 333 1.12 -5.19 -23.82
C MET A 333 -0.22 -5.73 -24.33
N LYS A 334 -0.60 -6.95 -23.96
CA LYS A 334 -1.95 -7.50 -24.25
C LYS A 334 -3.07 -6.74 -23.53
N LEU A 335 -2.78 -6.13 -22.37
CA LEU A 335 -3.76 -5.30 -21.66
C LEU A 335 -4.04 -3.98 -22.38
N LYS A 336 -3.03 -3.42 -23.06
CA LYS A 336 -3.16 -2.18 -23.81
C LYS A 336 -3.96 -2.35 -25.10
N ALA A 337 -3.97 -3.55 -25.66
CA ALA A 337 -4.66 -3.87 -26.92
C ALA A 337 -6.17 -4.16 -26.75
N LYS A 338 -6.65 -4.26 -25.53
CA LYS A 338 -8.06 -4.47 -25.17
C LYS A 338 -8.72 -3.16 -24.75
#